data_6eae4cef94a0c0eaef5f83ba2bb8309f
#
_entry.id   6eae4cef94a0c0eaef5f83ba2bb8309f
#
_cell.length_a   1.000
_cell.length_b   1.000
_cell.length_c   1.000
_cell.angle_alpha   90.00
_cell.angle_beta   90.00
_cell.angle_gamma   90.00
#
_symmetry.space_group_name_H-M   'P 1'
#
loop_
_entity.id
_entity.type
_entity.pdbx_description
1 polymer ?
#
loop_
_entity_poly.entity_id
_entity_poly.type
_entity_poly.pdbx_seq_one_letter_code
_entity_poly.pdbx_strand_id
1 'polypeptide(L)'
;MVPWLGPDDPFPSVERALGAASGAPGLLAASADLLPSRLIDAYRRGIFPWYSDGQPVLWWSPDPRMILVPAEFRVSATFRKTLKRVLREPRWEIRVDCDFAGVMRACAQAPRRGQRGTWITAEIIDAYSSLHRAGDAHSIEAWLDGRRVGGLYGVSFGRMFFGESMYADVSDASKIALAALVAHLREHRVEMIDCQQNTSHLASLGGREIARKAFVAHVRRAVAEPPIPWRFDKTVVAGLLGQAASATAAEAFDR
;
A
#
# COMPACT_ATOMS: atom_id res chain seq x y z
N MET A 1 -6.02 19.39 -20.76
CA MET A 1 -4.57 19.18 -20.97
C MET A 1 -3.96 18.81 -19.62
N VAL A 2 -3.17 17.73 -19.55
CA VAL A 2 -2.44 17.32 -18.33
C VAL A 2 -1.23 18.24 -18.16
N PRO A 3 -1.06 18.94 -17.02
CA PRO A 3 0.07 19.83 -16.80
C PRO A 3 1.38 19.05 -16.68
N TRP A 4 2.45 19.64 -17.22
CA TRP A 4 3.82 19.21 -17.02
C TRP A 4 4.41 19.98 -15.83
N LEU A 5 4.99 19.29 -14.86
CA LEU A 5 5.57 19.88 -13.66
C LEU A 5 7.10 19.98 -13.80
N GLY A 6 7.65 21.17 -13.67
CA GLY A 6 9.07 21.40 -13.43
C GLY A 6 9.47 20.99 -12.01
N PRO A 7 10.79 20.99 -11.67
CA PRO A 7 11.27 20.49 -10.37
C PRO A 7 10.65 21.16 -9.15
N ASP A 8 10.36 22.47 -9.23
CA ASP A 8 9.84 23.28 -8.14
C ASP A 8 8.32 23.55 -8.23
N ASP A 9 7.66 23.06 -9.29
CA ASP A 9 6.23 23.29 -9.47
C ASP A 9 5.41 22.50 -8.45
N PRO A 10 4.42 23.13 -7.79
CA PRO A 10 3.52 22.44 -6.88
C PRO A 10 2.55 21.56 -7.65
N PHE A 11 2.07 20.49 -7.03
CA PHE A 11 0.97 19.71 -7.60
C PHE A 11 -0.30 20.57 -7.72
N PRO A 12 -1.04 20.44 -8.84
CA PRO A 12 -2.38 21.03 -8.95
C PRO A 12 -3.32 20.36 -7.94
N SER A 13 -4.49 21.00 -7.70
CA SER A 13 -5.55 20.37 -6.90
C SER A 13 -5.94 19.01 -7.51
N VAL A 14 -6.10 17.98 -6.66
CA VAL A 14 -6.52 16.63 -7.09
C VAL A 14 -7.87 16.64 -7.81
N GLU A 15 -8.71 17.65 -7.58
CA GLU A 15 -10.00 17.82 -8.27
C GLU A 15 -9.82 18.05 -9.78
N ARG A 16 -8.62 18.44 -10.23
CA ARG A 16 -8.28 18.63 -11.66
C ARG A 16 -7.86 17.31 -12.34
N ALA A 17 -7.75 16.20 -11.61
CA ALA A 17 -7.47 14.91 -12.20
C ALA A 17 -8.56 14.55 -13.23
N LEU A 18 -8.13 13.92 -14.32
CA LEU A 18 -9.02 13.56 -15.43
C LEU A 18 -10.17 12.66 -14.94
N GLY A 19 -11.38 12.96 -15.42
CA GLY A 19 -12.60 12.23 -15.05
C GLY A 19 -12.75 10.89 -15.80
N ALA A 20 -13.79 10.14 -15.45
CA ALA A 20 -14.08 8.80 -15.98
C ALA A 20 -14.26 8.75 -17.51
N ALA A 21 -14.72 9.82 -18.13
CA ALA A 21 -14.91 9.92 -19.59
C ALA A 21 -13.59 10.14 -20.36
N SER A 22 -12.46 10.36 -19.67
CA SER A 22 -11.15 10.51 -20.30
C SER A 22 -10.50 9.15 -20.58
N GLY A 23 -9.56 9.10 -21.50
CA GLY A 23 -8.76 7.88 -21.75
C GLY A 23 -7.81 7.50 -20.60
N ALA A 24 -7.70 8.35 -19.56
CA ALA A 24 -6.82 8.17 -18.39
C ALA A 24 -7.47 8.72 -17.11
N PRO A 25 -8.54 8.07 -16.58
CA PRO A 25 -9.24 8.53 -15.39
C PRO A 25 -8.30 8.60 -14.18
N GLY A 26 -8.27 9.76 -13.51
CA GLY A 26 -7.41 9.98 -12.35
C GLY A 26 -6.02 10.54 -12.67
N LEU A 27 -5.60 10.65 -13.93
CA LEU A 27 -4.34 11.29 -14.30
C LEU A 27 -4.40 12.78 -13.97
N LEU A 28 -3.41 13.25 -13.19
CA LEU A 28 -3.37 14.61 -12.66
C LEU A 28 -2.29 15.48 -13.30
N ALA A 29 -1.09 14.94 -13.43
CA ALA A 29 0.07 15.66 -13.91
C ALA A 29 1.13 14.71 -14.49
N ALA A 30 2.15 15.27 -15.14
CA ALA A 30 3.35 14.55 -15.56
C ALA A 30 4.59 15.35 -15.15
N SER A 31 5.75 14.69 -14.94
CA SER A 31 7.05 15.33 -14.69
C SER A 31 8.18 14.51 -15.28
N ALA A 32 9.37 15.12 -15.37
CA ALA A 32 10.58 14.42 -15.79
C ALA A 32 11.26 13.66 -14.64
N ASP A 33 11.02 14.04 -13.40
CA ASP A 33 11.73 13.57 -12.21
C ASP A 33 10.83 12.84 -11.21
N LEU A 34 11.44 11.94 -10.44
CA LEU A 34 10.85 11.20 -9.33
C LEU A 34 11.61 11.50 -8.03
N LEU A 35 11.80 12.78 -7.71
CA LEU A 35 12.51 13.20 -6.51
C LEU A 35 11.80 12.73 -5.23
N PRO A 36 12.54 12.30 -4.18
CA PRO A 36 11.95 11.91 -2.89
C PRO A 36 11.06 13.00 -2.28
N SER A 37 11.43 14.28 -2.38
CA SER A 37 10.62 15.40 -1.90
C SER A 37 9.27 15.49 -2.62
N ARG A 38 9.26 15.25 -3.93
CA ARG A 38 8.05 15.23 -4.75
C ARG A 38 7.16 14.03 -4.41
N LEU A 39 7.76 12.85 -4.16
CA LEU A 39 7.02 11.68 -3.66
C LEU A 39 6.33 11.97 -2.32
N ILE A 40 7.05 12.56 -1.37
CA ILE A 40 6.49 12.94 -0.05
C ILE A 40 5.30 13.89 -0.21
N ASP A 41 5.45 14.96 -1.01
CA ASP A 41 4.37 15.92 -1.26
C ASP A 41 3.17 15.25 -1.96
N ALA A 42 3.42 14.36 -2.93
CA ALA A 42 2.38 13.61 -3.63
C ALA A 42 1.55 12.76 -2.66
N TYR A 43 2.19 11.88 -1.88
CA TYR A 43 1.48 10.99 -0.96
C TYR A 43 0.67 11.74 0.09
N ARG A 44 1.22 12.83 0.65
CA ARG A 44 0.51 13.69 1.61
C ARG A 44 -0.73 14.37 1.04
N ARG A 45 -0.85 14.40 -0.30
CA ARG A 45 -2.02 14.94 -1.04
C ARG A 45 -2.92 13.85 -1.62
N GLY A 46 -2.63 12.56 -1.39
CA GLY A 46 -3.38 11.45 -1.97
C GLY A 46 -3.08 11.20 -3.46
N ILE A 47 -1.89 11.60 -3.90
CA ILE A 47 -1.36 11.43 -5.26
C ILE A 47 -0.28 10.34 -5.21
N PHE A 48 -0.18 9.54 -6.27
CA PHE A 48 0.88 8.52 -6.40
C PHE A 48 1.43 8.47 -7.83
N PRO A 49 2.70 8.04 -8.03
CA PRO A 49 3.26 7.85 -9.35
C PRO A 49 2.88 6.47 -9.89
N TRP A 50 2.51 6.41 -11.18
CA TRP A 50 2.34 5.15 -11.88
C TRP A 50 2.58 5.37 -13.38
N TYR A 51 3.62 4.74 -13.93
CA TYR A 51 4.06 4.89 -15.32
C TYR A 51 4.87 3.67 -15.75
N SER A 52 5.05 3.50 -17.05
CA SER A 52 5.88 2.41 -17.63
C SER A 52 7.26 2.92 -18.00
N ASP A 53 8.21 2.01 -18.12
CA ASP A 53 9.54 2.33 -18.59
C ASP A 53 9.50 3.12 -19.92
N GLY A 54 10.35 4.15 -20.03
CA GLY A 54 10.39 5.06 -21.17
C GLY A 54 9.29 6.12 -21.22
N GLN A 55 8.36 6.13 -20.26
CA GLN A 55 7.37 7.20 -20.09
C GLN A 55 7.85 8.26 -19.10
N PRO A 56 7.36 9.50 -19.18
CA PRO A 56 7.51 10.46 -18.09
C PRO A 56 6.84 9.94 -16.83
N VAL A 57 7.22 10.45 -15.68
CA VAL A 57 6.54 10.17 -14.41
C VAL A 57 5.12 10.70 -14.48
N LEU A 58 4.14 9.81 -14.39
CA LEU A 58 2.72 10.16 -14.39
C LEU A 58 2.17 10.11 -12.97
N TRP A 59 1.47 11.17 -12.56
CA TRP A 59 0.93 11.38 -11.22
C TRP A 59 -0.58 11.22 -11.23
N TRP A 60 -1.10 10.38 -10.31
CA TRP A 60 -2.49 9.94 -10.31
C TRP A 60 -3.20 10.22 -9.00
N SER A 61 -4.48 10.59 -9.11
CA SER A 61 -5.44 10.64 -8.00
C SER A 61 -6.82 10.20 -8.52
N PRO A 62 -7.08 8.89 -8.62
CA PRO A 62 -8.34 8.38 -9.17
C PRO A 62 -9.53 8.64 -8.26
N ASP A 63 -10.71 8.66 -8.88
CA ASP A 63 -12.01 8.72 -8.23
C ASP A 63 -12.95 7.70 -8.91
N PRO A 64 -13.45 6.68 -8.19
CA PRO A 64 -13.24 6.40 -6.76
C PRO A 64 -11.84 5.92 -6.41
N ARG A 65 -11.52 5.92 -5.10
CA ARG A 65 -10.26 5.42 -4.53
C ARG A 65 -10.48 4.11 -3.80
N MET A 66 -9.70 3.08 -4.13
CA MET A 66 -9.71 1.80 -3.42
C MET A 66 -8.96 1.89 -2.11
N ILE A 67 -9.61 1.49 -1.02
CA ILE A 67 -9.04 1.46 0.32
C ILE A 67 -9.28 0.11 1.00
N LEU A 68 -8.49 -0.18 2.01
CA LEU A 68 -8.73 -1.25 2.97
C LEU A 68 -8.76 -0.64 4.37
N VAL A 69 -9.88 -0.80 5.07
CA VAL A 69 -10.00 -0.41 6.49
C VAL A 69 -9.47 -1.58 7.33
N PRO A 70 -8.38 -1.40 8.12
CA PRO A 70 -7.82 -2.50 8.91
C PRO A 70 -8.84 -3.20 9.80
N ALA A 71 -9.80 -2.48 10.38
CA ALA A 71 -10.87 -3.04 11.21
C ALA A 71 -11.83 -3.96 10.43
N GLU A 72 -11.99 -3.75 9.11
CA GLU A 72 -12.89 -4.50 8.22
C GLU A 72 -12.18 -5.65 7.46
N PHE A 73 -10.89 -5.87 7.74
CA PHE A 73 -10.10 -6.91 7.05
C PHE A 73 -10.71 -8.31 7.23
N ARG A 74 -10.97 -8.98 6.12
CA ARG A 74 -11.63 -10.28 6.11
C ARG A 74 -10.65 -11.44 6.13
N VAL A 75 -10.74 -12.26 7.17
CA VAL A 75 -9.95 -13.49 7.32
C VAL A 75 -10.86 -14.69 7.09
N SER A 76 -10.77 -15.32 5.91
CA SER A 76 -11.55 -16.52 5.60
C SER A 76 -11.21 -17.68 6.54
N ALA A 77 -12.11 -18.68 6.66
CA ALA A 77 -11.88 -19.85 7.50
C ALA A 77 -10.60 -20.61 7.11
N THR A 78 -10.32 -20.72 5.81
CA THR A 78 -9.09 -21.36 5.30
C THR A 78 -7.87 -20.53 5.67
N PHE A 79 -7.89 -19.22 5.44
CA PHE A 79 -6.77 -18.37 5.77
C PHE A 79 -6.52 -18.26 7.28
N ARG A 80 -7.58 -18.36 8.11
CA ARG A 80 -7.46 -18.45 9.57
C ARG A 80 -6.65 -19.69 10.00
N LYS A 81 -6.83 -20.85 9.31
CA LYS A 81 -6.00 -22.04 9.56
C LYS A 81 -4.54 -21.80 9.20
N THR A 82 -4.29 -21.09 8.07
CA THR A 82 -2.93 -20.68 7.66
C THR A 82 -2.28 -19.80 8.73
N LEU A 83 -2.96 -18.77 9.22
CA LEU A 83 -2.41 -17.87 10.26
C LEU A 83 -2.12 -18.62 11.58
N LYS A 84 -3.01 -19.54 12.01
CA LYS A 84 -2.75 -20.40 13.18
C LYS A 84 -1.50 -21.27 13.00
N ARG A 85 -1.28 -21.79 11.78
CA ARG A 85 -0.08 -22.55 11.45
C ARG A 85 1.16 -21.68 11.52
N VAL A 86 1.14 -20.49 10.92
CA VAL A 86 2.25 -19.50 10.97
C VAL A 86 2.65 -19.19 12.41
N LEU A 87 1.68 -18.93 13.28
CA LEU A 87 1.95 -18.67 14.70
C LEU A 87 2.64 -19.86 15.41
N ARG A 88 2.15 -21.08 15.15
CA ARG A 88 2.62 -22.29 15.84
C ARG A 88 3.99 -22.77 15.37
N GLU A 89 4.27 -22.67 14.05
CA GLU A 89 5.48 -23.23 13.45
C GLU A 89 6.66 -22.26 13.55
N PRO A 90 7.78 -22.62 14.23
CA PRO A 90 8.96 -21.78 14.37
C PRO A 90 9.62 -21.42 13.03
N ARG A 91 9.45 -22.26 12.00
CA ARG A 91 10.00 -22.06 10.66
C ARG A 91 9.44 -20.83 9.94
N TRP A 92 8.27 -20.33 10.35
CA TRP A 92 7.68 -19.10 9.83
C TRP A 92 8.11 -17.91 10.67
N GLU A 93 8.54 -16.86 9.99
CA GLU A 93 8.87 -15.58 10.58
C GLU A 93 8.20 -14.44 9.80
N ILE A 94 7.84 -13.38 10.50
CA ILE A 94 7.52 -12.08 9.93
C ILE A 94 8.65 -11.13 10.32
N ARG A 95 9.25 -10.50 9.34
CA ARG A 95 10.28 -9.49 9.53
C ARG A 95 9.85 -8.17 8.92
N VAL A 96 10.31 -7.09 9.49
CA VAL A 96 10.04 -5.73 9.03
C VAL A 96 11.35 -5.10 8.62
N ASP A 97 11.38 -4.48 7.44
CA ASP A 97 12.51 -3.69 6.96
C ASP A 97 13.87 -4.43 6.88
N CYS A 98 13.85 -5.76 6.74
CA CYS A 98 15.10 -6.53 6.66
C CYS A 98 15.74 -6.48 5.25
N ASP A 99 14.91 -6.44 4.19
CA ASP A 99 15.39 -6.40 2.80
C ASP A 99 14.39 -5.63 1.92
N PHE A 100 14.18 -4.35 2.22
CA PHE A 100 13.24 -3.49 1.51
C PHE A 100 13.43 -3.49 -0.01
N ALA A 101 14.65 -3.22 -0.48
CA ALA A 101 14.96 -3.22 -1.92
C ALA A 101 14.77 -4.61 -2.56
N GLY A 102 15.05 -5.68 -1.83
CA GLY A 102 14.80 -7.04 -2.27
C GLY A 102 13.30 -7.35 -2.41
N VAL A 103 12.46 -6.83 -1.50
CA VAL A 103 10.99 -6.93 -1.62
C VAL A 103 10.53 -6.20 -2.89
N MET A 104 11.01 -4.98 -3.14
CA MET A 104 10.67 -4.22 -4.35
C MET A 104 11.07 -4.98 -5.63
N ARG A 105 12.30 -5.53 -5.69
CA ARG A 105 12.77 -6.34 -6.83
C ARG A 105 11.90 -7.58 -7.04
N ALA A 106 11.52 -8.28 -5.97
CA ALA A 106 10.62 -9.42 -6.06
C ALA A 106 9.22 -9.02 -6.56
N CYS A 107 8.69 -7.89 -6.11
CA CYS A 107 7.44 -7.33 -6.63
C CYS A 107 7.53 -6.96 -8.12
N ALA A 108 8.69 -6.44 -8.57
CA ALA A 108 8.93 -6.12 -9.98
C ALA A 108 8.94 -7.36 -10.87
N GLN A 109 9.43 -8.49 -10.36
CA GLN A 109 9.55 -9.76 -11.08
C GLN A 109 8.29 -10.63 -10.99
N ALA A 110 7.39 -10.34 -10.05
CA ALA A 110 6.20 -11.15 -9.82
C ALA A 110 5.28 -11.16 -11.06
N PRO A 111 4.85 -12.35 -11.55
CA PRO A 111 3.95 -12.45 -12.69
C PRO A 111 2.61 -11.76 -12.39
N ARG A 112 2.17 -10.89 -13.28
CA ARG A 112 0.85 -10.23 -13.20
C ARG A 112 -0.01 -10.63 -14.37
N ARG A 113 -1.23 -11.14 -14.10
CA ARG A 113 -2.17 -11.49 -15.17
C ARG A 113 -2.52 -10.26 -16.00
N GLY A 114 -2.33 -10.33 -17.32
CA GLY A 114 -2.73 -9.27 -18.24
C GLY A 114 -1.78 -8.08 -18.35
N GLN A 115 -0.65 -8.06 -17.64
CA GLN A 115 0.37 -7.02 -17.77
C GLN A 115 1.67 -7.59 -18.35
N ARG A 116 2.21 -6.91 -19.35
CA ARG A 116 3.58 -7.15 -19.85
C ARG A 116 4.51 -6.14 -19.19
N GLY A 117 5.57 -6.62 -18.52
CA GLY A 117 6.52 -5.75 -17.80
C GLY A 117 6.08 -5.34 -16.42
N THR A 118 6.82 -4.42 -15.83
CA THR A 118 6.57 -3.87 -14.50
C THR A 118 6.68 -2.36 -14.53
N TRP A 119 5.92 -1.68 -13.67
CA TRP A 119 6.07 -0.25 -13.40
C TRP A 119 7.18 0.02 -12.36
N ILE A 120 7.66 -1.02 -11.66
CA ILE A 120 8.70 -0.89 -10.63
C ILE A 120 10.06 -0.93 -11.33
N THR A 121 10.49 0.22 -11.84
CA THR A 121 11.79 0.42 -12.51
C THR A 121 12.92 0.57 -11.51
N ALA A 122 14.18 0.60 -11.98
CA ALA A 122 15.34 0.88 -11.14
C ALA A 122 15.21 2.26 -10.46
N GLU A 123 14.76 3.27 -11.19
CA GLU A 123 14.53 4.62 -10.67
C GLU A 123 13.51 4.61 -9.51
N ILE A 124 12.41 3.87 -9.65
CA ILE A 124 11.40 3.71 -8.59
C ILE A 124 12.03 3.02 -7.37
N ILE A 125 12.81 1.95 -7.56
CA ILE A 125 13.49 1.26 -6.46
C ILE A 125 14.41 2.22 -5.71
N ASP A 126 15.18 3.04 -6.41
CA ASP A 126 16.11 4.00 -5.81
C ASP A 126 15.38 5.11 -5.04
N ALA A 127 14.31 5.67 -5.64
CA ALA A 127 13.50 6.72 -5.01
C ALA A 127 12.82 6.22 -3.73
N TYR A 128 12.18 5.04 -3.77
CA TYR A 128 11.51 4.47 -2.59
C TYR A 128 12.49 3.94 -1.55
N SER A 129 13.68 3.47 -1.97
CA SER A 129 14.75 3.12 -1.03
C SER A 129 15.28 4.36 -0.30
N SER A 130 15.19 5.54 -0.92
CA SER A 130 15.50 6.81 -0.23
C SER A 130 14.46 7.16 0.82
N LEU A 131 13.16 6.97 0.53
CA LEU A 131 12.08 7.10 1.52
C LEU A 131 12.27 6.09 2.67
N HIS A 132 12.64 4.85 2.35
CA HIS A 132 12.90 3.82 3.36
C HIS A 132 14.04 4.24 4.31
N ARG A 133 15.16 4.74 3.79
CA ARG A 133 16.27 5.24 4.62
C ARG A 133 15.86 6.44 5.50
N ALA A 134 14.87 7.22 5.07
CA ALA A 134 14.30 8.33 5.84
C ALA A 134 13.28 7.85 6.89
N GLY A 135 12.85 6.57 6.87
CA GLY A 135 11.81 6.03 7.74
C GLY A 135 10.39 6.27 7.26
N ASP A 136 10.22 6.63 5.98
CA ASP A 136 8.92 6.96 5.37
C ASP A 136 8.37 5.82 4.49
N ALA A 137 9.15 4.75 4.26
CA ALA A 137 8.70 3.56 3.53
C ALA A 137 9.16 2.28 4.22
N HIS A 138 8.30 1.26 4.22
CA HIS A 138 8.51 0.03 4.98
C HIS A 138 8.17 -1.21 4.17
N SER A 139 8.87 -2.32 4.47
CA SER A 139 8.54 -3.65 3.97
C SER A 139 8.09 -4.58 5.10
N ILE A 140 7.12 -5.43 4.80
CA ILE A 140 6.70 -6.53 5.66
C ILE A 140 6.95 -7.83 4.91
N GLU A 141 7.74 -8.69 5.50
CA GLU A 141 8.35 -9.84 4.85
C GLU A 141 7.91 -11.14 5.52
N ALA A 142 7.42 -12.09 4.72
CA ALA A 142 7.12 -13.46 5.16
C ALA A 142 8.32 -14.35 4.84
N TRP A 143 8.89 -14.96 5.87
CA TRP A 143 10.05 -15.86 5.78
C TRP A 143 9.67 -17.26 6.17
N LEU A 144 10.19 -18.26 5.46
CA LEU A 144 9.99 -19.68 5.72
C LEU A 144 11.35 -20.38 5.61
N ASP A 145 11.76 -21.09 6.65
CA ASP A 145 13.06 -21.77 6.72
C ASP A 145 14.26 -20.85 6.40
N GLY A 146 14.22 -19.62 6.91
CA GLY A 146 15.26 -18.63 6.69
C GLY A 146 15.29 -18.02 5.28
N ARG A 147 14.32 -18.32 4.41
CA ARG A 147 14.17 -17.73 3.08
C ARG A 147 12.96 -16.80 3.03
N ARG A 148 13.12 -15.62 2.43
CA ARG A 148 11.99 -14.74 2.15
C ARG A 148 11.15 -15.35 1.02
N VAL A 149 9.86 -15.63 1.30
CA VAL A 149 8.93 -16.33 0.40
C VAL A 149 7.74 -15.47 0.00
N GLY A 150 7.67 -14.25 0.48
CA GLY A 150 6.67 -13.28 0.13
C GLY A 150 6.86 -11.99 0.91
N GLY A 151 6.13 -10.96 0.54
CA GLY A 151 6.20 -9.67 1.21
C GLY A 151 5.39 -8.61 0.50
N LEU A 152 5.35 -7.46 1.11
CA LEU A 152 4.79 -6.24 0.56
C LEU A 152 5.65 -5.05 0.96
N TYR A 153 5.50 -3.95 0.26
CA TYR A 153 6.06 -2.66 0.68
C TYR A 153 5.03 -1.55 0.49
N GLY A 154 5.27 -0.45 1.17
CA GLY A 154 4.46 0.75 1.07
C GLY A 154 5.10 1.94 1.76
N VAL A 155 4.41 3.07 1.67
CA VAL A 155 4.83 4.36 2.24
C VAL A 155 3.97 4.66 3.46
N SER A 156 4.55 5.27 4.50
CA SER A 156 3.85 5.60 5.73
C SER A 156 4.14 7.03 6.17
N PHE A 157 3.08 7.82 6.32
CA PHE A 157 3.17 9.16 6.91
C PHE A 157 2.16 9.29 8.04
N GLY A 158 2.63 9.62 9.24
CA GLY A 158 1.77 9.73 10.40
C GLY A 158 1.01 8.42 10.67
N ARG A 159 -0.32 8.45 10.57
CA ARG A 159 -1.20 7.29 10.69
C ARG A 159 -1.87 6.91 9.36
N MET A 160 -1.18 7.12 8.26
CA MET A 160 -1.63 6.68 6.94
C MET A 160 -0.61 5.72 6.33
N PHE A 161 -1.08 4.60 5.78
CA PHE A 161 -0.27 3.66 5.04
C PHE A 161 -0.75 3.57 3.58
N PHE A 162 0.18 3.70 2.65
CA PHE A 162 -0.04 3.58 1.21
C PHE A 162 0.61 2.28 0.75
N GLY A 163 -0.22 1.26 0.46
CA GLY A 163 0.27 -0.04 0.01
C GLY A 163 0.62 0.02 -1.47
N GLU A 164 1.86 -0.30 -1.82
CA GLU A 164 2.36 -0.17 -3.18
C GLU A 164 2.26 -1.48 -3.97
N SER A 165 2.89 -2.52 -3.47
CA SER A 165 2.89 -3.81 -4.15
C SER A 165 3.18 -4.95 -3.19
N MET A 166 2.79 -6.16 -3.61
CA MET A 166 3.09 -7.39 -2.88
C MET A 166 3.42 -8.53 -3.83
N TYR A 167 4.16 -9.53 -3.34
CA TYR A 167 4.50 -10.73 -4.07
C TYR A 167 4.43 -11.97 -3.18
N ALA A 168 4.33 -13.15 -3.78
CA ALA A 168 4.35 -14.42 -3.09
C ALA A 168 5.02 -15.50 -3.95
N ASP A 169 6.08 -16.13 -3.43
CA ASP A 169 6.74 -17.28 -4.03
C ASP A 169 6.11 -18.60 -3.56
N VAL A 170 5.46 -18.56 -2.39
CA VAL A 170 4.68 -19.70 -1.87
C VAL A 170 3.24 -19.25 -1.57
N SER A 171 2.32 -20.21 -1.58
CA SER A 171 0.89 -19.93 -1.35
C SER A 171 0.65 -19.14 -0.07
N ASP A 172 -0.19 -18.10 -0.17
CA ASP A 172 -0.60 -17.20 0.91
C ASP A 172 0.50 -16.30 1.51
N ALA A 173 1.78 -16.37 1.07
CA ALA A 173 2.86 -15.62 1.71
C ALA A 173 2.62 -14.08 1.67
N SER A 174 2.13 -13.52 0.57
CA SER A 174 1.76 -12.10 0.50
C SER A 174 0.58 -11.76 1.41
N LYS A 175 -0.41 -12.66 1.54
CA LYS A 175 -1.53 -12.48 2.46
C LYS A 175 -1.10 -12.55 3.92
N ILE A 176 -0.10 -13.39 4.24
CA ILE A 176 0.48 -13.48 5.58
C ILE A 176 1.16 -12.14 5.93
N ALA A 177 1.96 -11.59 5.02
CA ALA A 177 2.57 -10.28 5.19
C ALA A 177 1.51 -9.17 5.35
N LEU A 178 0.46 -9.17 4.52
CA LEU A 178 -0.64 -8.21 4.62
C LEU A 178 -1.42 -8.37 5.93
N ALA A 179 -1.67 -9.59 6.39
CA ALA A 179 -2.33 -9.83 7.67
C ALA A 179 -1.49 -9.29 8.86
N ALA A 180 -0.17 -9.47 8.82
CA ALA A 180 0.72 -8.91 9.82
C ALA A 180 0.71 -7.37 9.81
N LEU A 181 0.76 -6.75 8.62
CA LEU A 181 0.60 -5.31 8.47
C LEU A 181 -0.74 -4.84 9.05
N VAL A 182 -1.85 -5.44 8.64
CA VAL A 182 -3.20 -5.06 9.10
C VAL A 182 -3.32 -5.18 10.62
N ALA A 183 -2.81 -6.25 11.21
CA ALA A 183 -2.83 -6.44 12.66
C ALA A 183 -2.05 -5.34 13.39
N HIS A 184 -0.84 -5.04 12.91
CA HIS A 184 -0.01 -3.95 13.43
C HIS A 184 -0.69 -2.57 13.31
N LEU A 185 -1.25 -2.26 12.14
CA LEU A 185 -1.97 -1.01 11.91
C LEU A 185 -3.20 -0.85 12.83
N ARG A 186 -3.90 -1.97 13.14
CA ARG A 186 -5.01 -1.97 14.11
C ARG A 186 -4.56 -1.62 15.52
N GLU A 187 -3.45 -2.22 15.99
CA GLU A 187 -2.89 -1.94 17.31
C GLU A 187 -2.56 -0.46 17.46
N HIS A 188 -2.10 0.17 16.37
CA HIS A 188 -1.77 1.59 16.33
C HIS A 188 -2.90 2.50 15.87
N ARG A 189 -4.16 1.98 15.77
CA ARG A 189 -5.34 2.76 15.39
C ARG A 189 -5.20 3.49 14.05
N VAL A 190 -4.50 2.90 13.11
CA VAL A 190 -4.50 3.35 11.72
C VAL A 190 -5.81 2.93 11.08
N GLU A 191 -6.56 3.88 10.57
CA GLU A 191 -7.94 3.66 10.13
C GLU A 191 -8.03 3.22 8.65
N MET A 192 -6.98 3.49 7.85
CA MET A 192 -7.05 3.28 6.40
C MET A 192 -5.70 2.86 5.82
N ILE A 193 -5.75 1.92 4.89
CA ILE A 193 -4.69 1.60 3.95
C ILE A 193 -5.17 2.06 2.56
N ASP A 194 -4.39 2.88 1.90
CA ASP A 194 -4.58 3.20 0.49
C ASP A 194 -4.18 2.01 -0.38
N CYS A 195 -5.05 1.58 -1.27
CA CYS A 195 -4.82 0.51 -2.22
C CYS A 195 -4.87 0.99 -3.67
N GLN A 196 -4.97 2.29 -3.90
CA GLN A 196 -5.04 3.03 -5.15
C GLN A 196 -6.18 2.55 -6.08
N GLN A 197 -6.08 1.35 -6.63
CA GLN A 197 -6.99 0.82 -7.63
C GLN A 197 -7.70 -0.44 -7.15
N ASN A 198 -8.94 -0.62 -7.61
CA ASN A 198 -9.75 -1.79 -7.30
C ASN A 198 -9.20 -3.04 -7.98
N THR A 199 -9.02 -4.09 -7.18
CA THR A 199 -8.74 -5.44 -7.65
C THR A 199 -9.64 -6.44 -6.95
N SER A 200 -10.04 -7.51 -7.65
CA SER A 200 -10.85 -8.59 -7.06
C SER A 200 -10.20 -9.21 -5.82
N HIS A 201 -8.86 -9.24 -5.78
CA HIS A 201 -8.11 -9.73 -4.64
C HIS A 201 -8.32 -8.85 -3.40
N LEU A 202 -8.14 -7.53 -3.51
CA LEU A 202 -8.34 -6.58 -2.41
C LEU A 202 -9.82 -6.55 -1.95
N ALA A 203 -10.76 -6.57 -2.89
CA ALA A 203 -12.19 -6.65 -2.57
C ALA A 203 -12.54 -7.91 -1.76
N SER A 204 -11.92 -9.07 -2.08
CA SER A 204 -12.09 -10.31 -1.32
C SER A 204 -11.59 -10.23 0.12
N LEU A 205 -10.63 -9.35 0.39
CA LEU A 205 -10.05 -9.09 1.71
C LEU A 205 -10.78 -8.00 2.51
N GLY A 206 -11.85 -7.42 1.95
CA GLY A 206 -12.65 -6.38 2.59
C GLY A 206 -12.35 -4.96 2.08
N GLY A 207 -11.51 -4.83 1.06
CA GLY A 207 -11.30 -3.54 0.41
C GLY A 207 -12.56 -3.03 -0.27
N ARG A 208 -12.74 -1.71 -0.29
CA ARG A 208 -13.86 -1.02 -0.92
C ARG A 208 -13.45 0.31 -1.52
N GLU A 209 -14.25 0.81 -2.42
CA GLU A 209 -14.04 2.12 -3.04
C GLU A 209 -14.76 3.20 -2.24
N ILE A 210 -14.12 4.36 -2.11
CA ILE A 210 -14.70 5.57 -1.54
C ILE A 210 -14.47 6.74 -2.50
N ALA A 211 -15.28 7.80 -2.37
CA ALA A 211 -15.06 9.03 -3.12
C ALA A 211 -13.67 9.63 -2.80
N ARG A 212 -12.96 10.10 -3.83
CA ARG A 212 -11.67 10.77 -3.66
C ARG A 212 -11.71 11.90 -2.64
N LYS A 213 -12.80 12.67 -2.58
CA LYS A 213 -12.98 13.75 -1.60
C LYS A 213 -12.87 13.24 -0.17
N ALA A 214 -13.54 12.14 0.17
CA ALA A 214 -13.47 11.52 1.49
C ALA A 214 -12.07 10.97 1.78
N PHE A 215 -11.45 10.29 0.79
CA PHE A 215 -10.09 9.79 0.88
C PHE A 215 -9.08 10.90 1.19
N VAL A 216 -9.06 12.00 0.41
CA VAL A 216 -8.12 13.11 0.60
C VAL A 216 -8.34 13.83 1.92
N ALA A 217 -9.60 13.98 2.36
CA ALA A 217 -9.92 14.55 3.67
C ALA A 217 -9.33 13.69 4.80
N HIS A 218 -9.41 12.35 4.69
CA HIS A 218 -8.78 11.42 5.63
C HIS A 218 -7.26 11.53 5.60
N VAL A 219 -6.64 11.48 4.41
CA VAL A 219 -5.17 11.59 4.26
C VAL A 219 -4.64 12.84 4.97
N ARG A 220 -5.26 14.01 4.75
CA ARG A 220 -4.83 15.28 5.38
C ARG A 220 -4.80 15.21 6.91
N ARG A 221 -5.75 14.52 7.52
CA ARG A 221 -5.77 14.33 8.99
C ARG A 221 -4.73 13.32 9.42
N ALA A 222 -4.71 12.15 8.77
CA ALA A 222 -3.89 11.01 9.18
C ALA A 222 -2.38 11.29 9.05
N VAL A 223 -1.94 11.99 8.01
CA VAL A 223 -0.52 12.33 7.81
C VAL A 223 0.01 13.40 8.77
N ALA A 224 -0.90 14.12 9.45
CA ALA A 224 -0.54 15.10 10.48
C ALA A 224 -0.38 14.48 11.87
N GLU A 225 -0.84 13.23 12.07
CA GLU A 225 -0.69 12.49 13.32
C GLU A 225 0.77 12.03 13.54
N PRO A 226 1.18 11.75 14.77
CA PRO A 226 2.49 11.17 15.04
C PRO A 226 2.68 9.83 14.31
N PRO A 227 3.90 9.53 13.80
CA PRO A 227 4.19 8.27 13.13
C PRO A 227 4.09 7.10 14.11
N ILE A 228 3.78 5.92 13.58
CA ILE A 228 3.74 4.68 14.34
C ILE A 228 5.11 3.99 14.34
N PRO A 229 5.45 3.17 15.37
CA PRO A 229 6.66 2.39 15.36
C PRO A 229 6.57 1.21 14.37
N TRP A 230 7.67 0.87 13.70
CA TRP A 230 7.73 -0.23 12.73
C TRP A 230 8.57 -1.41 13.28
N ARG A 231 8.12 -1.95 14.42
CA ARG A 231 8.76 -3.12 15.08
C ARG A 231 7.69 -4.10 15.53
N PHE A 232 7.58 -5.21 14.83
CA PHE A 232 6.69 -6.32 15.17
C PHE A 232 7.16 -7.63 14.53
N ASP A 233 6.64 -8.75 14.99
CA ASP A 233 6.91 -10.09 14.45
C ASP A 233 5.59 -10.83 14.15
N LYS A 234 5.67 -12.15 13.90
CA LYS A 234 4.49 -12.94 13.57
C LYS A 234 3.43 -12.99 14.67
N THR A 235 3.76 -12.69 15.93
CA THR A 235 2.80 -12.75 17.05
C THR A 235 1.67 -11.75 16.90
N VAL A 236 1.92 -10.63 16.21
CA VAL A 236 0.91 -9.59 15.93
C VAL A 236 -0.36 -10.16 15.28
N VAL A 237 -0.26 -11.20 14.43
CA VAL A 237 -1.43 -11.76 13.74
C VAL A 237 -2.40 -12.49 14.69
N ALA A 238 -2.01 -12.74 15.95
CA ALA A 238 -2.90 -13.32 16.95
C ALA A 238 -4.14 -12.44 17.17
N GLY A 239 -3.97 -11.10 17.09
CA GLY A 239 -5.05 -10.13 17.18
C GLY A 239 -6.15 -10.29 16.12
N LEU A 240 -5.84 -10.90 14.98
CA LEU A 240 -6.83 -11.20 13.93
C LEU A 240 -7.61 -12.51 14.18
N LEU A 241 -7.13 -13.38 15.06
CA LEU A 241 -7.73 -14.69 15.31
C LEU A 241 -8.81 -14.65 16.40
N GLY A 242 -8.72 -13.68 17.32
CA GLY A 242 -9.65 -13.55 18.46
C GLY A 242 -10.96 -12.81 18.13
N GLN A 243 -11.10 -12.22 16.95
CA GLN A 243 -12.29 -11.44 16.59
C GLN A 243 -13.25 -12.25 15.73
N ALA A 244 -14.50 -12.42 16.23
CA ALA A 244 -15.65 -12.66 15.35
C ALA A 244 -15.77 -11.42 14.42
N ALA A 245 -16.10 -11.61 13.15
CA ALA A 245 -16.30 -10.53 12.20
C ALA A 245 -17.33 -9.54 12.77
N SER A 246 -16.87 -8.38 13.24
CA SER A 246 -17.78 -7.30 13.69
C SER A 246 -18.27 -6.57 12.44
N ALA A 247 -19.58 -6.57 12.23
CA ALA A 247 -20.27 -6.01 11.07
C ALA A 247 -20.58 -4.50 11.19
N THR A 248 -19.80 -3.72 11.92
CA THR A 248 -20.21 -2.35 12.27
C THR A 248 -19.07 -1.32 12.22
N ALA A 249 -18.52 -1.07 11.04
CA ALA A 249 -17.68 0.11 10.83
C ALA A 249 -17.95 0.80 9.46
N ALA A 250 -19.03 0.42 8.77
CA ALA A 250 -19.32 0.90 7.41
C ALA A 250 -19.75 2.39 7.34
N GLU A 251 -20.13 3.02 8.45
CA GLU A 251 -20.76 4.36 8.42
C GLU A 251 -19.77 5.55 8.54
N ALA A 252 -18.49 5.32 8.81
CA ALA A 252 -17.56 6.40 9.14
C ALA A 252 -17.05 7.20 7.92
N PHE A 253 -17.17 6.67 6.71
CA PHE A 253 -16.60 7.28 5.50
C PHE A 253 -17.63 7.63 4.40
N ASP A 254 -18.93 7.41 4.64
CA ASP A 254 -20.02 7.71 3.69
C ASP A 254 -20.69 9.09 3.90
N ARG A 255 -20.10 9.95 4.73
CA ARG A 255 -20.60 11.32 4.96
C ARG A 255 -19.68 12.39 4.43
#